data_2c42c424a2de6620c6055895f4df2e80
#
_entry.id   2c42c424a2de6620c6055895f4df2e80
#
_cell.length_a   1.000
_cell.length_b   1.000
_cell.length_c   1.000
_cell.angle_alpha   90.00
_cell.angle_beta   90.00
_cell.angle_gamma   90.00
#
_symmetry.space_group_name_H-M   'P 1'
#
loop_
_entity.id
_entity.type
_entity.pdbx_description
1 polymer ?
#
loop_
_entity_poly.entity_id
_entity_poly.type
_entity_poly.pdbx_seq_one_letter_code
_entity_poly.pdbx_strand_id
1 'polypeptide(L)'
;MKRTDEATWKESFSINYRALGLWRKMAGRFLLALTLSTALEALAPYIPLVFTARLLDEIAGARDPARLTTLCVLLLSISTLTLLLAAACKHWCTAEEETNSYREAQQFFTKLLQMDFCAVDDAKTHDLLSQIRQNETWSGWGLPRVPEEYQTLLRGLIKIVCSAALSVSLFLKPVRADSPIVWINHPACILFVLASLLFATWLSPFLFNKGAAYWTKAGENVKLGNRLFSFFNYIAADEPERAQDIRIYEQEHFFHQKLESILPTLLTEKCRMARYAWGPLGLYKAAAEAV
;
A
#
# COMPACT_ATOMS: atom_id res chain seq x y z
N MET A 1 27.52 -10.96 -11.32
CA MET A 1 26.16 -11.43 -11.08
C MET A 1 25.23 -10.71 -12.05
N LYS A 2 24.59 -11.43 -12.99
CA LYS A 2 23.70 -10.85 -14.01
C LYS A 2 22.57 -10.10 -13.30
N ARG A 3 22.28 -8.87 -13.77
CA ARG A 3 21.07 -8.13 -13.43
C ARG A 3 19.90 -9.10 -13.46
N THR A 4 19.25 -9.28 -12.34
CA THR A 4 17.94 -9.94 -12.29
C THR A 4 17.03 -9.10 -13.17
N ASP A 5 16.54 -9.71 -14.23
CA ASP A 5 15.68 -9.09 -15.22
C ASP A 5 14.54 -8.38 -14.47
N GLU A 6 14.38 -7.09 -14.74
CA GLU A 6 13.22 -6.34 -14.28
C GLU A 6 12.00 -7.08 -14.84
N ALA A 7 11.16 -7.61 -13.94
CA ALA A 7 10.00 -8.39 -14.32
C ALA A 7 9.15 -7.58 -15.30
N THR A 8 8.83 -8.17 -16.43
CA THR A 8 7.98 -7.53 -17.44
C THR A 8 6.62 -7.19 -16.82
N TRP A 9 5.95 -6.15 -17.28
CA TRP A 9 4.61 -5.77 -16.81
C TRP A 9 3.61 -6.94 -16.76
N LYS A 10 3.69 -7.84 -17.75
CA LYS A 10 2.86 -9.07 -17.80
C LYS A 10 3.20 -10.05 -16.69
N GLU A 11 4.47 -10.23 -16.39
CA GLU A 11 4.94 -11.12 -15.31
C GLU A 11 4.55 -10.56 -13.95
N SER A 12 4.75 -9.26 -13.72
CA SER A 12 4.35 -8.58 -12.49
C SER A 12 2.83 -8.71 -12.26
N PHE A 13 2.03 -8.48 -13.30
CA PHE A 13 0.58 -8.64 -13.20
C PHE A 13 0.18 -10.09 -12.91
N SER A 14 0.80 -11.07 -13.57
CA SER A 14 0.55 -12.50 -13.34
C SER A 14 0.90 -12.93 -11.92
N ILE A 15 2.03 -12.45 -11.37
CA ILE A 15 2.46 -12.73 -10.00
C ILE A 15 1.45 -12.15 -9.00
N ASN A 16 1.08 -10.88 -9.16
CA ASN A 16 0.11 -10.22 -8.27
C ASN A 16 -1.27 -10.88 -8.33
N TYR A 17 -1.73 -11.27 -9.52
CA TYR A 17 -3.00 -11.98 -9.69
C TYR A 17 -2.99 -13.35 -8.99
N ARG A 18 -1.89 -14.10 -9.10
CA ARG A 18 -1.71 -15.38 -8.38
C ARG A 18 -1.66 -15.17 -6.86
N ALA A 19 -0.97 -14.13 -6.41
CA ALA A 19 -0.91 -13.80 -4.98
C ALA A 19 -2.28 -13.43 -4.42
N LEU A 20 -3.08 -12.64 -5.16
CA LEU A 20 -4.46 -12.33 -4.80
C LEU A 20 -5.35 -13.59 -4.80
N GLY A 21 -5.11 -14.51 -5.73
CA GLY A 21 -5.78 -15.82 -5.77
C GLY A 21 -5.46 -16.69 -4.55
N LEU A 22 -4.23 -16.63 -4.05
CA LEU A 22 -3.81 -17.25 -2.79
C LEU A 22 -4.56 -16.64 -1.60
N TRP A 23 -4.59 -15.32 -1.50
CA TRP A 23 -5.33 -14.61 -0.45
C TRP A 23 -6.81 -14.94 -0.46
N ARG A 24 -7.43 -15.03 -1.64
CA ARG A 24 -8.83 -15.43 -1.77
C ARG A 24 -9.10 -16.83 -1.21
N LYS A 25 -8.19 -17.77 -1.42
CA LYS A 25 -8.30 -19.14 -0.88
C LYS A 25 -8.06 -19.19 0.62
N MET A 26 -7.09 -18.42 1.10
CA MET A 26 -6.64 -18.44 2.49
C MET A 26 -7.56 -17.61 3.41
N ALA A 27 -7.94 -16.42 2.95
CA ALA A 27 -8.66 -15.42 3.73
C ALA A 27 -9.74 -14.69 2.89
N GLY A 28 -10.62 -15.44 2.22
CA GLY A 28 -11.65 -14.86 1.34
C GLY A 28 -12.61 -13.90 2.06
N ARG A 29 -12.93 -14.16 3.33
CA ARG A 29 -13.76 -13.28 4.18
C ARG A 29 -13.06 -11.94 4.44
N PHE A 30 -11.76 -11.97 4.73
CA PHE A 30 -10.95 -10.77 4.89
C PHE A 30 -10.94 -9.92 3.62
N LEU A 31 -10.67 -10.51 2.45
CA LEU A 31 -10.70 -9.78 1.18
C LEU A 31 -12.07 -9.17 0.87
N LEU A 32 -13.15 -9.86 1.21
CA LEU A 32 -14.50 -9.34 1.03
C LEU A 32 -14.76 -8.15 1.96
N ALA A 33 -14.41 -8.27 3.24
CA ALA A 33 -14.53 -7.19 4.22
C ALA A 33 -13.66 -5.98 3.81
N LEU A 34 -12.43 -6.21 3.36
CA LEU A 34 -11.50 -5.21 2.85
C LEU A 34 -12.07 -4.48 1.63
N THR A 35 -12.67 -5.22 0.69
CA THR A 35 -13.29 -4.65 -0.51
C THR A 35 -14.47 -3.75 -0.14
N LEU A 36 -15.37 -4.22 0.72
CA LEU A 36 -16.54 -3.46 1.15
C LEU A 36 -16.17 -2.21 1.95
N SER A 37 -15.27 -2.35 2.94
CA SER A 37 -14.83 -1.20 3.73
C SER A 37 -14.15 -0.14 2.87
N THR A 38 -13.26 -0.56 1.97
CA THR A 38 -12.56 0.34 1.05
C THR A 38 -13.51 1.05 0.09
N ALA A 39 -14.49 0.32 -0.45
CA ALA A 39 -15.47 0.91 -1.36
C ALA A 39 -16.34 1.96 -0.64
N LEU A 40 -16.84 1.66 0.55
CA LEU A 40 -17.64 2.58 1.33
C LEU A 40 -16.83 3.81 1.79
N GLU A 41 -15.61 3.60 2.27
CA GLU A 41 -14.70 4.70 2.64
C GLU A 41 -14.36 5.60 1.45
N ALA A 42 -14.14 5.01 0.26
CA ALA A 42 -13.83 5.78 -0.94
C ALA A 42 -15.04 6.56 -1.47
N LEU A 43 -16.27 6.04 -1.31
CA LEU A 43 -17.52 6.69 -1.73
C LEU A 43 -18.00 7.76 -0.74
N ALA A 44 -17.71 7.61 0.55
CA ALA A 44 -18.21 8.47 1.61
C ALA A 44 -18.04 9.98 1.35
N PRO A 45 -16.89 10.51 0.86
CA PRO A 45 -16.73 11.94 0.63
C PRO A 45 -17.54 12.48 -0.56
N TYR A 46 -17.95 11.64 -1.50
CA TYR A 46 -18.68 12.08 -2.69
C TYR A 46 -20.18 12.28 -2.43
N ILE A 47 -20.74 11.60 -1.43
CA ILE A 47 -22.16 11.73 -1.05
C ILE A 47 -22.48 13.16 -0.61
N PRO A 48 -21.78 13.76 0.39
CA PRO A 48 -22.01 15.14 0.77
C PRO A 48 -21.81 16.12 -0.39
N LEU A 49 -20.81 15.90 -1.26
CA LEU A 49 -20.56 16.77 -2.42
C LEU A 49 -21.77 16.87 -3.35
N VAL A 50 -22.39 15.73 -3.69
CA VAL A 50 -23.57 15.70 -4.56
C VAL A 50 -24.76 16.41 -3.92
N PHE A 51 -25.03 16.15 -2.64
CA PHE A 51 -26.14 16.78 -1.94
C PHE A 51 -25.91 18.27 -1.68
N THR A 52 -24.68 18.67 -1.34
CA THR A 52 -24.33 20.09 -1.17
C THR A 52 -24.50 20.86 -2.47
N ALA A 53 -24.11 20.30 -3.62
CA ALA A 53 -24.33 20.91 -4.91
C ALA A 53 -25.84 21.13 -5.18
N ARG A 54 -26.69 20.13 -4.88
CA ARG A 54 -28.15 20.26 -5.03
C ARG A 54 -28.75 21.27 -4.05
N LEU A 55 -28.27 21.34 -2.80
CA LEU A 55 -28.69 22.34 -1.83
C LEU A 55 -28.35 23.77 -2.32
N LEU A 56 -27.15 23.96 -2.86
CA LEU A 56 -26.74 25.25 -3.43
C LEU A 56 -27.59 25.63 -4.64
N ASP A 57 -27.89 24.68 -5.53
CA ASP A 57 -28.78 24.90 -6.67
C ASP A 57 -30.20 25.35 -6.20
N GLU A 58 -30.75 24.74 -5.13
CA GLU A 58 -32.07 25.10 -4.60
C GLU A 58 -32.04 26.46 -3.87
N ILE A 59 -30.99 26.78 -3.10
CA ILE A 59 -30.82 28.08 -2.43
C ILE A 59 -30.68 29.21 -3.49
N ALA A 60 -29.99 28.95 -4.57
CA ALA A 60 -29.81 29.92 -5.67
C ALA A 60 -31.08 30.07 -6.52
N GLY A 61 -31.94 29.05 -6.55
CA GLY A 61 -33.13 28.97 -7.38
C GLY A 61 -34.44 29.29 -6.63
N ALA A 62 -35.30 28.27 -6.49
CA ALA A 62 -36.68 28.41 -6.02
C ALA A 62 -36.79 28.73 -4.49
N ARG A 63 -35.79 28.38 -3.69
CA ARG A 63 -35.74 28.57 -2.23
C ARG A 63 -36.92 27.92 -1.50
N ASP A 64 -37.39 26.78 -2.00
CA ASP A 64 -38.50 26.07 -1.38
C ASP A 64 -38.07 25.45 -0.03
N PRO A 65 -38.66 25.86 1.12
CA PRO A 65 -38.27 25.34 2.43
C PRO A 65 -38.51 23.85 2.57
N ALA A 66 -39.54 23.29 1.93
CA ALA A 66 -39.87 21.87 2.01
C ALA A 66 -38.82 21.01 1.28
N ARG A 67 -38.32 21.46 0.13
CA ARG A 67 -37.25 20.79 -0.59
C ARG A 67 -35.92 20.90 0.12
N LEU A 68 -35.61 22.09 0.67
CA LEU A 68 -34.36 22.29 1.43
C LEU A 68 -34.33 21.38 2.67
N THR A 69 -35.40 21.31 3.44
CA THR A 69 -35.44 20.38 4.59
C THR A 69 -35.32 18.93 4.19
N THR A 70 -35.98 18.53 3.12
CA THR A 70 -35.86 17.15 2.58
C THR A 70 -34.44 16.82 2.16
N LEU A 71 -33.74 17.71 1.42
CA LEU A 71 -32.36 17.53 1.01
C LEU A 71 -31.40 17.48 2.21
N CYS A 72 -31.61 18.31 3.24
CA CYS A 72 -30.80 18.26 4.46
C CYS A 72 -30.99 16.93 5.21
N VAL A 73 -32.23 16.46 5.36
CA VAL A 73 -32.53 15.20 6.04
C VAL A 73 -31.89 14.03 5.25
N LEU A 74 -32.03 14.02 3.92
CA LEU A 74 -31.41 12.99 3.07
C LEU A 74 -29.89 13.02 3.15
N LEU A 75 -29.29 14.21 3.09
CA LEU A 75 -27.83 14.36 3.25
C LEU A 75 -27.34 13.75 4.56
N LEU A 76 -27.95 14.14 5.67
CA LEU A 76 -27.56 13.66 7.00
C LEU A 76 -27.80 12.15 7.14
N SER A 77 -28.98 11.68 6.72
CA SER A 77 -29.34 10.25 6.84
C SER A 77 -28.43 9.35 6.00
N ILE A 78 -28.22 9.69 4.73
CA ILE A 78 -27.40 8.87 3.83
C ILE A 78 -25.93 8.93 4.23
N SER A 79 -25.42 10.12 4.58
CA SER A 79 -24.03 10.26 5.03
C SER A 79 -23.76 9.47 6.32
N THR A 80 -24.67 9.60 7.31
CA THR A 80 -24.55 8.85 8.57
C THR A 80 -24.63 7.35 8.33
N LEU A 81 -25.60 6.89 7.53
CA LEU A 81 -25.74 5.48 7.20
C LEU A 81 -24.48 4.93 6.52
N THR A 82 -23.94 5.67 5.55
CA THR A 82 -22.71 5.26 4.84
C THR A 82 -21.52 5.16 5.79
N LEU A 83 -21.36 6.13 6.69
CA LEU A 83 -20.29 6.10 7.69
C LEU A 83 -20.45 4.95 8.68
N LEU A 84 -21.65 4.67 9.14
CA LEU A 84 -21.93 3.52 10.02
C LEU A 84 -21.63 2.18 9.33
N LEU A 85 -22.07 2.04 8.09
CA LEU A 85 -21.75 0.83 7.30
C LEU A 85 -20.25 0.70 7.05
N ALA A 86 -19.58 1.79 6.70
CA ALA A 86 -18.12 1.79 6.52
C ALA A 86 -17.39 1.39 7.82
N ALA A 87 -17.81 1.94 8.96
CA ALA A 87 -17.24 1.59 10.26
C ALA A 87 -17.49 0.13 10.63
N ALA A 88 -18.69 -0.39 10.38
CA ALA A 88 -19.01 -1.80 10.61
C ALA A 88 -18.17 -2.74 9.72
N CYS A 89 -18.05 -2.42 8.43
CA CYS A 89 -17.21 -3.20 7.50
C CYS A 89 -15.73 -3.11 7.88
N LYS A 90 -15.26 -1.95 8.33
CA LYS A 90 -13.88 -1.78 8.81
C LYS A 90 -13.61 -2.59 10.06
N HIS A 91 -14.53 -2.57 11.02
CA HIS A 91 -14.42 -3.41 12.23
C HIS A 91 -14.37 -4.90 11.88
N TRP A 92 -15.21 -5.35 10.96
CA TRP A 92 -15.13 -6.73 10.45
C TRP A 92 -13.79 -7.01 9.78
N CYS A 93 -13.29 -6.10 8.94
CA CYS A 93 -11.99 -6.21 8.28
C CYS A 93 -10.86 -6.37 9.31
N THR A 94 -10.81 -5.50 10.33
CA THR A 94 -9.80 -5.58 11.40
C THR A 94 -9.87 -6.88 12.18
N ALA A 95 -11.07 -7.37 12.50
CA ALA A 95 -11.24 -8.65 13.18
C ALA A 95 -10.73 -9.85 12.36
N GLU A 96 -10.93 -9.84 11.04
CA GLU A 96 -10.39 -10.87 10.15
C GLU A 96 -8.86 -10.72 9.94
N GLU A 97 -8.35 -9.49 9.96
CA GLU A 97 -6.93 -9.16 9.79
C GLU A 97 -6.07 -9.75 10.91
N GLU A 98 -6.53 -9.72 12.15
CA GLU A 98 -5.85 -10.30 13.32
C GLU A 98 -5.50 -11.78 13.14
N THR A 99 -6.26 -12.49 12.33
CA THR A 99 -6.03 -13.93 12.07
C THR A 99 -5.13 -14.20 10.86
N ASN A 100 -4.76 -13.18 10.09
CA ASN A 100 -4.04 -13.37 8.83
C ASN A 100 -2.62 -13.90 9.04
N SER A 101 -1.90 -13.43 10.05
CA SER A 101 -0.56 -13.91 10.39
C SER A 101 -0.54 -15.42 10.70
N TYR A 102 -1.56 -15.92 11.39
CA TYR A 102 -1.71 -17.35 11.65
C TYR A 102 -2.05 -18.14 10.38
N ARG A 103 -2.90 -17.60 9.51
CA ARG A 103 -3.26 -18.23 8.24
C ARG A 103 -2.04 -18.32 7.30
N GLU A 104 -1.21 -17.28 7.25
CA GLU A 104 0.05 -17.27 6.49
C GLU A 104 1.03 -18.32 7.05
N ALA A 105 1.27 -18.31 8.35
CA ALA A 105 2.12 -19.30 9.01
C ALA A 105 1.62 -20.73 8.74
N GLN A 106 0.31 -20.95 8.79
CA GLN A 106 -0.29 -22.25 8.49
C GLN A 106 -0.03 -22.70 7.05
N GLN A 107 -0.06 -21.78 6.07
CA GLN A 107 0.25 -22.11 4.67
C GLN A 107 1.71 -22.57 4.52
N PHE A 108 2.66 -21.84 5.10
CA PHE A 108 4.06 -22.23 5.10
C PHE A 108 4.28 -23.59 5.78
N PHE A 109 3.69 -23.77 6.95
CA PHE A 109 3.78 -25.02 7.68
C PHE A 109 3.19 -26.20 6.92
N THR A 110 1.98 -26.03 6.35
CA THR A 110 1.34 -27.05 5.51
C THR A 110 2.21 -27.41 4.31
N LYS A 111 2.82 -26.41 3.67
CA LYS A 111 3.70 -26.65 2.52
C LYS A 111 4.94 -27.43 2.92
N LEU A 112 5.57 -27.09 4.04
CA LEU A 112 6.75 -27.81 4.55
C LEU A 112 6.42 -29.26 4.89
N LEU A 113 5.25 -29.52 5.52
CA LEU A 113 4.80 -30.88 5.83
C LEU A 113 4.47 -31.74 4.59
N GLN A 114 4.13 -31.10 3.47
CA GLN A 114 3.85 -31.80 2.20
C GLN A 114 5.09 -32.04 1.34
N MET A 115 6.23 -31.45 1.71
CA MET A 115 7.50 -31.64 1.00
C MET A 115 8.20 -32.91 1.49
N ASP A 116 8.95 -33.55 0.61
CA ASP A 116 9.82 -34.65 0.98
C ASP A 116 10.92 -34.19 1.93
N PHE A 117 11.32 -35.05 2.88
CA PHE A 117 12.34 -34.72 3.87
C PHE A 117 13.62 -34.15 3.24
N CYS A 118 14.13 -34.78 2.18
CA CYS A 118 15.31 -34.30 1.46
C CYS A 118 15.14 -32.87 0.89
N ALA A 119 13.92 -32.50 0.48
CA ALA A 119 13.64 -31.17 -0.03
C ALA A 119 13.49 -30.12 1.10
N VAL A 120 13.04 -30.53 2.27
CA VAL A 120 12.99 -29.66 3.46
C VAL A 120 14.39 -29.40 4.00
N ASP A 121 15.26 -30.41 4.01
CA ASP A 121 16.64 -30.32 4.52
C ASP A 121 17.61 -29.66 3.51
N ASP A 122 17.17 -29.38 2.28
CA ASP A 122 18.01 -28.71 1.27
C ASP A 122 18.32 -27.27 1.68
N ALA A 123 19.61 -26.93 1.60
CA ALA A 123 20.12 -25.58 1.85
C ALA A 123 19.40 -24.49 1.04
N LYS A 124 18.94 -24.80 -0.18
CA LYS A 124 18.16 -23.85 -1.02
C LYS A 124 16.80 -23.55 -0.41
N THR A 125 16.13 -24.55 0.17
CA THR A 125 14.83 -24.36 0.82
C THR A 125 14.98 -23.46 2.06
N HIS A 126 16.01 -23.71 2.88
CA HIS A 126 16.33 -22.85 4.01
C HIS A 126 16.68 -21.40 3.60
N ASP A 127 17.42 -21.27 2.51
CA ASP A 127 17.78 -19.95 1.98
C ASP A 127 16.54 -19.18 1.46
N LEU A 128 15.65 -19.85 0.75
CA LEU A 128 14.38 -19.28 0.29
C LEU A 128 13.48 -18.86 1.46
N LEU A 129 13.30 -19.72 2.46
CA LEU A 129 12.54 -19.39 3.68
C LEU A 129 13.12 -18.19 4.42
N SER A 130 14.46 -18.17 4.57
CA SER A 130 15.16 -17.04 5.18
C SER A 130 14.96 -15.76 4.37
N GLN A 131 15.00 -15.80 3.05
CA GLN A 131 14.76 -14.65 2.18
C GLN A 131 13.31 -14.15 2.28
N ILE A 132 12.33 -15.04 2.31
CA ILE A 132 10.91 -14.69 2.47
C ILE A 132 10.72 -13.96 3.79
N ARG A 133 11.14 -14.56 4.92
CA ARG A 133 11.02 -13.95 6.25
C ARG A 133 11.73 -12.60 6.33
N GLN A 134 12.91 -12.47 5.74
CA GLN A 134 13.65 -11.22 5.73
C GLN A 134 12.93 -10.14 4.92
N ASN A 135 12.36 -10.48 3.76
CA ASN A 135 11.60 -9.53 2.95
C ASN A 135 10.35 -9.05 3.69
N GLU A 136 9.62 -9.94 4.36
CA GLU A 136 8.44 -9.63 5.14
C GLU A 136 8.77 -8.73 6.36
N THR A 137 9.77 -9.13 7.15
CA THR A 137 10.08 -8.44 8.41
C THR A 137 10.78 -7.10 8.19
N TRP A 138 11.68 -7.00 7.20
CA TRP A 138 12.53 -5.83 7.03
C TRP A 138 12.03 -4.84 6.00
N SER A 139 11.48 -5.33 4.90
CA SER A 139 11.04 -4.48 3.77
C SER A 139 9.53 -4.31 3.73
N GLY A 140 8.77 -5.12 4.46
CA GLY A 140 7.31 -5.18 4.35
C GLY A 140 6.83 -5.65 2.98
N TRP A 141 7.69 -6.34 2.22
CA TRP A 141 7.38 -6.89 0.90
C TRP A 141 6.97 -8.36 1.03
N GLY A 142 6.29 -8.85 0.03
CA GLY A 142 5.88 -10.24 -0.02
C GLY A 142 4.37 -10.41 0.04
N LEU A 143 3.93 -11.59 0.45
CA LEU A 143 2.52 -11.94 0.49
C LEU A 143 1.68 -11.01 1.41
N PRO A 144 2.16 -10.58 2.59
CA PRO A 144 1.42 -9.66 3.47
C PRO A 144 1.11 -8.30 2.84
N ARG A 145 1.93 -7.84 1.90
CA ARG A 145 1.75 -6.55 1.23
C ARG A 145 0.61 -6.53 0.20
N VAL A 146 0.24 -7.69 -0.33
CA VAL A 146 -0.75 -7.79 -1.41
C VAL A 146 -2.11 -7.19 -1.06
N PRO A 147 -2.70 -7.39 0.12
CA PRO A 147 -3.96 -6.75 0.51
C PRO A 147 -3.89 -5.22 0.55
N GLU A 148 -2.80 -4.65 1.03
CA GLU A 148 -2.61 -3.20 1.09
C GLU A 148 -2.55 -2.59 -0.32
N GLU A 149 -1.81 -3.20 -1.23
CA GLU A 149 -1.72 -2.75 -2.63
C GLU A 149 -3.05 -2.94 -3.36
N TYR A 150 -3.76 -4.03 -3.10
CA TYR A 150 -5.12 -4.24 -3.59
C TYR A 150 -6.08 -3.15 -3.10
N GLN A 151 -6.03 -2.82 -1.81
CA GLN A 151 -6.83 -1.75 -1.22
C GLN A 151 -6.55 -0.40 -1.87
N THR A 152 -5.26 -0.09 -2.09
CA THR A 152 -4.82 1.16 -2.72
C THR A 152 -5.32 1.26 -4.17
N LEU A 153 -5.21 0.20 -4.95
CA LEU A 153 -5.73 0.12 -6.31
C LEU A 153 -7.25 0.32 -6.35
N LEU A 154 -7.98 -0.41 -5.51
CA LEU A 154 -9.44 -0.32 -5.46
C LEU A 154 -9.90 1.10 -5.09
N ARG A 155 -9.29 1.68 -4.06
CA ARG A 155 -9.55 3.06 -3.64
C ARG A 155 -9.28 4.05 -4.77
N GLY A 156 -8.15 3.88 -5.48
CA GLY A 156 -7.78 4.71 -6.63
C GLY A 156 -8.80 4.62 -7.76
N LEU A 157 -9.21 3.41 -8.14
CA LEU A 157 -10.20 3.19 -9.19
C LEU A 157 -11.56 3.84 -8.86
N ILE A 158 -12.05 3.66 -7.64
CA ILE A 158 -13.32 4.27 -7.21
C ILE A 158 -13.23 5.79 -7.25
N LYS A 159 -12.13 6.36 -6.73
CA LYS A 159 -11.90 7.81 -6.76
C LYS A 159 -11.88 8.34 -8.20
N ILE A 160 -11.19 7.69 -9.12
CA ILE A 160 -11.14 8.08 -10.53
C ILE A 160 -12.55 8.08 -11.15
N VAL A 161 -13.32 7.02 -10.94
CA VAL A 161 -14.69 6.91 -11.48
C VAL A 161 -15.59 7.98 -10.90
N CYS A 162 -15.57 8.20 -9.59
CA CYS A 162 -16.40 9.22 -8.94
C CYS A 162 -15.99 10.65 -9.36
N SER A 163 -14.71 10.93 -9.41
CA SER A 163 -14.20 12.25 -9.83
C SER A 163 -14.52 12.53 -11.30
N ALA A 164 -14.38 11.54 -12.18
CA ALA A 164 -14.75 11.67 -13.58
C ALA A 164 -16.26 11.93 -13.73
N ALA A 165 -17.11 11.19 -13.03
CA ALA A 165 -18.56 11.39 -13.06
C ALA A 165 -18.97 12.78 -12.60
N LEU A 166 -18.36 13.30 -11.54
CA LEU A 166 -18.61 14.66 -11.06
C LEU A 166 -18.10 15.72 -12.03
N SER A 167 -16.89 15.53 -12.59
CA SER A 167 -16.30 16.48 -13.55
C SER A 167 -17.11 16.56 -14.84
N VAL A 168 -17.56 15.42 -15.38
CA VAL A 168 -18.41 15.40 -16.58
C VAL A 168 -19.70 16.17 -16.33
N SER A 169 -20.33 16.00 -15.16
CA SER A 169 -21.55 16.72 -14.81
C SER A 169 -21.36 18.24 -14.75
N LEU A 170 -20.19 18.70 -14.35
CA LEU A 170 -19.83 20.12 -14.31
C LEU A 170 -19.70 20.72 -15.71
N PHE A 171 -19.04 20.02 -16.64
CA PHE A 171 -18.82 20.50 -18.00
C PHE A 171 -20.08 20.41 -18.90
N LEU A 172 -21.04 19.57 -18.54
CA LEU A 172 -22.31 19.47 -19.27
C LEU A 172 -23.32 20.57 -18.92
N LYS A 173 -23.14 21.26 -17.78
CA LYS A 173 -24.02 22.37 -17.41
C LYS A 173 -23.65 23.66 -18.21
N PRO A 174 -24.56 24.22 -19.01
CA PRO A 174 -24.28 25.45 -19.74
C PRO A 174 -24.14 26.62 -18.75
N VAL A 175 -23.05 27.38 -18.86
CA VAL A 175 -22.84 28.59 -18.08
C VAL A 175 -23.57 29.75 -18.78
N ARG A 176 -24.25 30.59 -17.98
CA ARG A 176 -24.92 31.79 -18.51
C ARG A 176 -23.94 32.70 -19.27
N ALA A 177 -24.34 33.18 -20.44
CA ALA A 177 -23.50 33.99 -21.29
C ALA A 177 -22.96 35.30 -20.65
N ASP A 178 -23.70 35.81 -19.64
CA ASP A 178 -23.34 37.05 -18.93
C ASP A 178 -22.43 36.81 -17.71
N SER A 179 -22.00 35.58 -17.50
CA SER A 179 -21.16 35.21 -16.32
C SER A 179 -19.67 35.43 -16.63
N PRO A 180 -18.88 36.01 -15.70
CA PRO A 180 -17.43 36.13 -15.86
C PRO A 180 -16.70 34.80 -16.01
N ILE A 181 -17.41 33.67 -15.83
CA ILE A 181 -16.88 32.31 -15.83
C ILE A 181 -17.18 31.58 -17.17
N VAL A 182 -17.70 32.26 -18.18
CA VAL A 182 -18.03 31.68 -19.52
C VAL A 182 -16.84 30.94 -20.15
N TRP A 183 -15.61 31.37 -19.84
CA TRP A 183 -14.39 30.74 -20.34
C TRP A 183 -14.21 29.28 -19.91
N ILE A 184 -14.87 28.82 -18.81
CA ILE A 184 -14.80 27.41 -18.34
C ILE A 184 -15.42 26.45 -19.37
N ASN A 185 -16.46 26.88 -20.09
CA ASN A 185 -17.09 26.07 -21.15
C ASN A 185 -16.33 26.11 -22.47
N HIS A 186 -15.26 26.88 -22.55
CA HIS A 186 -14.44 26.93 -23.77
C HIS A 186 -13.69 25.60 -23.92
N PRO A 187 -13.70 24.99 -25.11
CA PRO A 187 -13.05 23.68 -25.33
C PRO A 187 -11.56 23.66 -24.96
N ALA A 188 -10.88 24.81 -25.08
CA ALA A 188 -9.49 24.94 -24.67
C ALA A 188 -9.31 24.78 -23.16
N CYS A 189 -10.25 25.24 -22.33
CA CYS A 189 -10.20 25.06 -20.87
C CYS A 189 -10.41 23.61 -20.51
N ILE A 190 -11.35 22.93 -21.14
CA ILE A 190 -11.59 21.48 -20.94
C ILE A 190 -10.36 20.67 -21.32
N LEU A 191 -9.75 20.99 -22.48
CA LEU A 191 -8.50 20.34 -22.91
C LEU A 191 -7.34 20.60 -21.94
N PHE A 192 -7.23 21.82 -21.41
CA PHE A 192 -6.19 22.16 -20.43
C PHE A 192 -6.36 21.36 -19.13
N VAL A 193 -7.59 21.27 -18.61
CA VAL A 193 -7.88 20.47 -17.40
C VAL A 193 -7.59 19.00 -17.64
N LEU A 194 -8.03 18.44 -18.77
CA LEU A 194 -7.74 17.04 -19.13
C LEU A 194 -6.23 16.80 -19.29
N ALA A 195 -5.52 17.71 -19.95
CA ALA A 195 -4.06 17.61 -20.10
C ALA A 195 -3.33 17.70 -18.77
N SER A 196 -3.76 18.58 -17.86
CA SER A 196 -3.17 18.69 -16.52
C SER A 196 -3.42 17.44 -15.69
N LEU A 197 -4.61 16.84 -15.76
CA LEU A 197 -4.92 15.58 -15.09
C LEU A 197 -4.10 14.41 -15.63
N LEU A 198 -3.96 14.30 -16.95
CA LEU A 198 -3.12 13.28 -17.58
C LEU A 198 -1.64 13.47 -17.23
N PHE A 199 -1.17 14.72 -17.22
CA PHE A 199 0.20 15.02 -16.80
C PHE A 199 0.44 14.66 -15.32
N ALA A 200 -0.47 15.01 -14.44
CA ALA A 200 -0.43 14.65 -13.03
C ALA A 200 -0.42 13.12 -12.82
N THR A 201 -1.31 12.42 -13.52
CA THR A 201 -1.41 10.94 -13.45
C THR A 201 -0.14 10.26 -13.96
N TRP A 202 0.58 10.86 -14.90
CA TRP A 202 1.86 10.34 -15.38
C TRP A 202 3.01 10.73 -14.47
N LEU A 203 3.06 11.97 -14.00
CA LEU A 203 4.16 12.52 -13.21
C LEU A 203 4.26 11.91 -11.82
N SER A 204 3.12 11.74 -11.13
CA SER A 204 3.09 11.21 -9.76
C SER A 204 3.70 9.80 -9.64
N PRO A 205 3.30 8.77 -10.41
CA PRO A 205 3.94 7.47 -10.37
C PRO A 205 5.41 7.50 -10.83
N PHE A 206 5.77 8.36 -11.79
CA PHE A 206 7.14 8.51 -12.24
C PHE A 206 8.06 8.98 -11.11
N LEU A 207 7.64 10.01 -10.37
CA LEU A 207 8.38 10.53 -9.22
C LEU A 207 8.45 9.50 -8.09
N PHE A 208 7.32 8.85 -7.78
CA PHE A 208 7.26 7.82 -6.74
C PHE A 208 8.18 6.63 -7.07
N ASN A 209 8.14 6.12 -8.30
CA ASN A 209 8.97 4.98 -8.73
C ASN A 209 10.46 5.31 -8.69
N LYS A 210 10.85 6.55 -9.06
CA LYS A 210 12.24 7.01 -8.94
C LYS A 210 12.72 6.98 -7.48
N GLY A 211 11.86 7.39 -6.55
CA GLY A 211 12.12 7.29 -5.12
C GLY A 211 12.21 5.84 -4.64
N ALA A 212 11.25 5.00 -5.04
CA ALA A 212 11.17 3.60 -4.61
C ALA A 212 12.34 2.75 -5.12
N ALA A 213 12.86 3.01 -6.33
CA ALA A 213 13.98 2.27 -6.90
C ALA A 213 15.25 2.29 -6.03
N TYR A 214 15.45 3.36 -5.26
CA TYR A 214 16.56 3.43 -4.31
C TYR A 214 16.40 2.44 -3.15
N TRP A 215 15.21 2.30 -2.61
CA TRP A 215 14.92 1.36 -1.53
C TRP A 215 15.16 -0.09 -1.96
N THR A 216 14.78 -0.43 -3.19
CA THR A 216 15.03 -1.78 -3.74
C THR A 216 16.53 -2.07 -3.82
N LYS A 217 17.33 -1.12 -4.36
CA LYS A 217 18.79 -1.27 -4.45
C LYS A 217 19.46 -1.33 -3.07
N ALA A 218 19.04 -0.47 -2.14
CA ALA A 218 19.59 -0.47 -0.79
C ALA A 218 19.23 -1.77 -0.04
N GLY A 219 17.99 -2.28 -0.22
CA GLY A 219 17.56 -3.55 0.35
C GLY A 219 18.40 -4.74 -0.13
N GLU A 220 18.77 -4.79 -1.40
CA GLU A 220 19.63 -5.84 -1.93
C GLU A 220 21.04 -5.83 -1.32
N ASN A 221 21.62 -4.64 -1.13
CA ASN A 221 22.96 -4.50 -0.55
C ASN A 221 23.01 -4.88 0.95
N VAL A 222 21.92 -4.69 1.67
CA VAL A 222 21.87 -4.90 3.13
C VAL A 222 21.40 -6.32 3.50
N LYS A 223 20.83 -7.09 2.57
CA LYS A 223 20.28 -8.43 2.84
C LYS A 223 21.25 -9.35 3.58
N LEU A 224 22.47 -9.50 3.07
CA LEU A 224 23.47 -10.36 3.70
C LEU A 224 23.94 -9.81 5.05
N GLY A 225 24.17 -8.51 5.13
CA GLY A 225 24.60 -7.85 6.36
C GLY A 225 23.56 -7.98 7.48
N ASN A 226 22.27 -7.83 7.18
CA ASN A 226 21.20 -8.03 8.17
C ASN A 226 21.10 -9.48 8.65
N ARG A 227 21.27 -10.46 7.76
CA ARG A 227 21.28 -11.88 8.15
C ARG A 227 22.44 -12.18 9.10
N LEU A 228 23.64 -11.71 8.77
CA LEU A 228 24.82 -11.89 9.61
C LEU A 228 24.67 -11.13 10.94
N PHE A 229 24.16 -9.91 10.91
CA PHE A 229 23.89 -9.14 12.12
C PHE A 229 22.89 -9.86 13.02
N SER A 230 21.76 -10.33 12.47
CA SER A 230 20.76 -11.06 13.24
C SER A 230 21.33 -12.35 13.83
N PHE A 231 22.11 -13.10 13.04
CA PHE A 231 22.74 -14.32 13.51
C PHE A 231 23.69 -14.05 14.68
N PHE A 232 24.62 -13.11 14.56
CA PHE A 232 25.62 -12.86 15.59
C PHE A 232 25.07 -12.10 16.81
N ASN A 233 24.01 -11.30 16.64
CA ASN A 233 23.47 -10.48 17.73
C ASN A 233 22.41 -11.20 18.55
N TYR A 234 21.57 -12.01 17.91
CA TYR A 234 20.40 -12.61 18.58
C TYR A 234 20.56 -14.08 18.93
N ILE A 235 21.57 -14.78 18.38
CA ILE A 235 21.71 -16.22 18.56
C ILE A 235 21.77 -16.66 20.02
N ALA A 236 22.47 -15.88 20.86
CA ALA A 236 22.61 -16.17 22.27
C ALA A 236 21.34 -15.86 23.08
N ALA A 237 20.47 -14.95 22.59
CA ALA A 237 19.22 -14.59 23.22
C ALA A 237 18.06 -15.51 22.80
N ASP A 238 18.04 -15.90 21.52
CA ASP A 238 16.95 -16.68 20.95
C ASP A 238 17.09 -18.19 21.23
N GLU A 239 18.34 -18.68 21.40
CA GLU A 239 18.64 -20.08 21.60
C GLU A 239 19.58 -20.27 22.81
N PRO A 240 19.04 -20.47 24.04
CA PRO A 240 19.82 -20.61 25.26
C PRO A 240 20.89 -21.72 25.23
N GLU A 241 20.62 -22.80 24.48
CA GLU A 241 21.56 -23.92 24.32
C GLU A 241 22.83 -23.46 23.60
N ARG A 242 22.70 -22.64 22.56
CA ARG A 242 23.84 -22.05 21.84
C ARG A 242 24.60 -21.04 22.68
N ALA A 243 23.91 -20.34 23.58
CA ALA A 243 24.58 -19.45 24.53
C ALA A 243 25.53 -20.22 25.48
N GLN A 244 25.17 -21.44 25.85
CA GLN A 244 26.06 -22.33 26.62
C GLN A 244 27.28 -22.75 25.81
N ASP A 245 27.09 -23.15 24.55
CA ASP A 245 28.18 -23.53 23.64
C ASP A 245 29.17 -22.37 23.42
N ILE A 246 28.66 -21.17 23.19
CA ILE A 246 29.48 -19.95 23.04
C ILE A 246 30.37 -19.75 24.25
N ARG A 247 29.85 -19.93 25.46
CA ARG A 247 30.60 -19.82 26.74
C ARG A 247 31.59 -20.95 26.94
N ILE A 248 31.17 -22.19 26.69
CA ILE A 248 32.02 -23.39 26.88
C ILE A 248 33.23 -23.35 25.94
N TYR A 249 33.04 -22.87 24.69
CA TYR A 249 34.08 -22.80 23.69
C TYR A 249 34.76 -21.42 23.62
N GLU A 250 34.49 -20.51 24.57
CA GLU A 250 35.07 -19.16 24.67
C GLU A 250 34.97 -18.37 23.36
N GLN A 251 33.82 -18.47 22.67
CA GLN A 251 33.60 -17.87 21.34
C GLN A 251 33.13 -16.40 21.41
N GLU A 252 32.95 -15.80 22.56
CA GLU A 252 32.44 -14.44 22.73
C GLU A 252 33.29 -13.43 21.93
N HIS A 253 34.62 -13.57 21.99
CA HIS A 253 35.51 -12.67 21.26
C HIS A 253 35.32 -12.79 19.75
N PHE A 254 35.13 -14.00 19.22
CA PHE A 254 34.87 -14.23 17.81
C PHE A 254 33.54 -13.59 17.37
N PHE A 255 32.48 -13.73 18.16
CA PHE A 255 31.19 -13.11 17.89
C PHE A 255 31.26 -11.59 17.90
N HIS A 256 31.93 -10.99 18.89
CA HIS A 256 32.16 -9.54 18.94
C HIS A 256 32.95 -9.03 17.75
N GLN A 257 34.05 -9.67 17.40
CA GLN A 257 34.86 -9.29 16.25
C GLN A 257 34.08 -9.34 14.94
N LYS A 258 33.25 -10.38 14.75
CA LYS A 258 32.39 -10.50 13.56
C LYS A 258 31.30 -9.41 13.54
N LEU A 259 30.67 -9.15 14.66
CA LEU A 259 29.67 -8.09 14.77
C LEU A 259 30.28 -6.72 14.46
N GLU A 260 31.44 -6.41 15.04
CA GLU A 260 32.18 -5.16 14.78
C GLU A 260 32.59 -5.02 13.31
N SER A 261 32.94 -6.11 12.63
CA SER A 261 33.29 -6.09 11.20
C SER A 261 32.10 -5.80 10.28
N ILE A 262 30.89 -6.18 10.68
CA ILE A 262 29.66 -6.03 9.89
C ILE A 262 29.00 -4.66 10.16
N LEU A 263 29.08 -4.17 11.39
CA LEU A 263 28.40 -2.96 11.87
C LEU A 263 28.69 -1.70 11.04
N PRO A 264 29.94 -1.38 10.66
CA PRO A 264 30.25 -0.18 9.86
C PRO A 264 29.54 -0.20 8.50
N THR A 265 29.50 -1.35 7.83
CA THR A 265 28.81 -1.49 6.53
C THR A 265 27.32 -1.24 6.67
N LEU A 266 26.69 -1.85 7.68
CA LEU A 266 25.27 -1.66 7.98
C LEU A 266 24.94 -0.22 8.34
N LEU A 267 25.74 0.41 9.19
CA LEU A 267 25.56 1.82 9.59
C LEU A 267 25.70 2.75 8.40
N THR A 268 26.70 2.54 7.54
CA THR A 268 26.91 3.34 6.34
C THR A 268 25.71 3.27 5.41
N GLU A 269 25.20 2.07 5.13
CA GLU A 269 24.01 1.90 4.28
C GLU A 269 22.74 2.49 4.94
N LYS A 270 22.54 2.28 6.25
CA LYS A 270 21.42 2.91 6.98
C LYS A 270 21.48 4.44 6.96
N CYS A 271 22.67 5.02 7.18
CA CYS A 271 22.86 6.47 7.08
C CYS A 271 22.59 6.99 5.66
N ARG A 272 23.02 6.25 4.64
CA ARG A 272 22.74 6.59 3.25
C ARG A 272 21.24 6.53 2.95
N MET A 273 20.54 5.47 3.40
CA MET A 273 19.08 5.34 3.28
C MET A 273 18.35 6.49 3.99
N ALA A 274 18.76 6.82 5.23
CA ALA A 274 18.18 7.91 5.98
C ALA A 274 18.34 9.26 5.25
N ARG A 275 19.55 9.58 4.77
CA ARG A 275 19.77 10.80 3.98
C ARG A 275 18.92 10.86 2.73
N TYR A 276 18.74 9.73 2.05
CA TYR A 276 17.91 9.66 0.88
C TYR A 276 16.42 9.82 1.22
N ALA A 277 15.94 9.15 2.29
CA ALA A 277 14.56 9.23 2.74
C ALA A 277 14.16 10.66 3.19
N TRP A 278 15.04 11.36 3.90
CA TRP A 278 14.79 12.72 4.37
C TRP A 278 15.06 13.81 3.31
N GLY A 279 15.79 13.51 2.25
CA GLY A 279 16.10 14.42 1.15
C GLY A 279 15.32 14.08 -0.13
N PRO A 280 15.97 13.45 -1.13
CA PRO A 280 15.37 13.25 -2.45
C PRO A 280 14.05 12.48 -2.43
N LEU A 281 13.94 11.40 -1.65
CA LEU A 281 12.70 10.63 -1.58
C LEU A 281 11.56 11.46 -0.97
N GLY A 282 11.84 12.23 0.08
CA GLY A 282 10.87 13.14 0.68
C GLY A 282 10.36 14.17 -0.33
N LEU A 283 11.26 14.77 -1.11
CA LEU A 283 10.90 15.70 -2.19
C LEU A 283 10.06 15.03 -3.29
N TYR A 284 10.43 13.82 -3.73
CA TYR A 284 9.64 13.08 -4.71
C TYR A 284 8.25 12.73 -4.20
N LYS A 285 8.13 12.31 -2.94
CA LYS A 285 6.82 12.03 -2.32
C LYS A 285 5.98 13.30 -2.20
N ALA A 286 6.54 14.37 -1.68
CA ALA A 286 5.84 15.65 -1.56
C ALA A 286 5.37 16.18 -2.93
N ALA A 287 6.23 16.08 -3.95
CA ALA A 287 5.86 16.46 -5.32
C ALA A 287 4.76 15.56 -5.90
N ALA A 288 4.78 14.26 -5.60
CA ALA A 288 3.76 13.32 -6.05
C ALA A 288 2.40 13.54 -5.36
N GLU A 289 2.42 14.01 -4.10
CA GLU A 289 1.21 14.35 -3.33
C GLU A 289 0.64 15.74 -3.69
N ALA A 290 1.49 16.66 -4.15
CA ALA A 290 1.10 18.00 -4.55
C ALA A 290 0.48 18.07 -5.95
N VAL A 291 0.70 17.06 -6.78
CA VAL A 291 0.18 16.92 -8.14
C VAL A 291 -1.15 16.17 -8.13
#